data_056046e9f0e967e7410dcbb0856e7b57
#
_entry.id   056046e9f0e967e7410dcbb0856e7b57
#
_cell.length_a   1.000
_cell.length_b   1.000
_cell.length_c   1.000
_cell.angle_alpha   90.00
_cell.angle_beta   90.00
_cell.angle_gamma   90.00
#
_symmetry.space_group_name_H-M   'P 1'
#
loop_
_entity.id
_entity.type
_entity.pdbx_description
1 polymer ?
#
loop_
_entity_poly.entity_id
_entity_poly.type
_entity_poly.pdbx_seq_one_letter_code
_entity_poly.pdbx_strand_id
1 'polypeptide(L)'
;MSYDLMVFTPDAAPAKKRGAFLDWYDQQAEWDEGHAYDDPAVCGPALRAFHADIVQAFPSQQEDDGPGTDYTIGAAVIYMTFEWDNVDSAHEAVFRLAAKHGLGFFDVSSDLAETWLPDAKGGLYIAHSD
;
A
#
# COMPACT_ATOMS: atom_id res chain seq x y z
N MET A 1 2.89 -7.50 17.28
CA MET A 1 2.80 -7.87 15.86
C MET A 1 2.03 -6.84 15.08
N SER A 2 2.48 -6.54 13.88
CA SER A 2 1.79 -5.60 13.00
C SER A 2 1.32 -6.31 11.73
N TYR A 3 0.32 -5.74 11.09
CA TYR A 3 -0.21 -6.21 9.82
C TYR A 3 0.11 -5.18 8.75
N ASP A 4 0.91 -5.56 7.77
CA ASP A 4 1.45 -4.65 6.78
C ASP A 4 0.82 -4.87 5.41
N LEU A 5 0.41 -3.78 4.78
CA LEU A 5 -0.11 -3.76 3.42
C LEU A 5 0.55 -2.61 2.66
N MET A 6 0.61 -2.71 1.33
CA MET A 6 1.14 -1.65 0.48
C MET A 6 0.26 -1.46 -0.74
N VAL A 7 0.04 -0.21 -1.13
CA VAL A 7 -0.53 0.13 -2.44
C VAL A 7 0.54 0.85 -3.25
N PHE A 8 0.45 0.76 -4.58
CA PHE A 8 1.47 1.34 -5.46
C PHE A 8 0.85 1.79 -6.77
N THR A 9 1.56 2.70 -7.46
CA THR A 9 1.19 3.13 -8.81
C THR A 9 1.59 2.01 -9.78
N PRO A 10 0.63 1.36 -10.47
CA PRO A 10 0.95 0.20 -11.30
C PRO A 10 1.99 0.47 -12.39
N ASP A 11 1.93 1.65 -13.00
CA ASP A 11 2.85 2.01 -14.09
C ASP A 11 4.28 2.24 -13.60
N ALA A 12 4.48 2.47 -12.32
CA ALA A 12 5.81 2.71 -11.74
C ALA A 12 6.53 1.40 -11.38
N ALA A 13 5.82 0.28 -11.33
CA ALA A 13 6.34 -0.99 -10.84
C ALA A 13 6.43 -2.02 -11.97
N PRO A 14 7.46 -2.91 -11.96
CA PRO A 14 7.49 -4.06 -12.88
C PRO A 14 6.55 -5.17 -12.37
N ALA A 15 5.27 -4.88 -12.27
CA ALA A 15 4.31 -5.65 -11.48
C ALA A 15 3.89 -6.98 -12.10
N LYS A 16 4.26 -7.24 -13.37
CA LYS A 16 3.89 -8.50 -14.05
C LYS A 16 4.92 -9.62 -13.87
N LYS A 17 6.10 -9.30 -13.36
CA LYS A 17 7.18 -10.28 -13.14
C LYS A 17 7.53 -10.28 -11.66
N ARG A 18 7.30 -11.41 -10.99
CA ARG A 18 7.46 -11.49 -9.55
C ARG A 18 8.86 -11.12 -9.06
N GLY A 19 9.91 -11.68 -9.66
CA GLY A 19 11.28 -11.37 -9.25
C GLY A 19 11.61 -9.89 -9.38
N ALA A 20 11.26 -9.29 -10.51
CA ALA A 20 11.49 -7.87 -10.76
C ALA A 20 10.65 -7.00 -9.81
N PHE A 21 9.42 -7.40 -9.51
CA PHE A 21 8.57 -6.68 -8.57
C PHE A 21 9.15 -6.72 -7.15
N LEU A 22 9.60 -7.87 -6.70
CA LEU A 22 10.17 -7.98 -5.35
C LEU A 22 11.46 -7.18 -5.22
N ASP A 23 12.29 -7.15 -6.25
CA ASP A 23 13.50 -6.30 -6.27
C ASP A 23 13.12 -4.82 -6.19
N TRP A 24 12.11 -4.42 -6.94
CA TRP A 24 11.59 -3.05 -6.91
C TRP A 24 11.01 -2.70 -5.53
N TYR A 25 10.27 -3.63 -4.94
CA TYR A 25 9.71 -3.45 -3.60
C TYR A 25 10.83 -3.25 -2.56
N ASP A 26 11.89 -4.05 -2.62
CA ASP A 26 13.02 -3.91 -1.72
C ASP A 26 13.68 -2.53 -1.85
N GLN A 27 13.79 -2.01 -3.06
CA GLN A 27 14.33 -0.66 -3.30
C GLN A 27 13.44 0.41 -2.69
N GLN A 28 12.11 0.29 -2.84
CA GLN A 28 11.17 1.25 -2.24
C GLN A 28 11.25 1.21 -0.71
N ALA A 29 11.40 0.01 -0.14
CA ALA A 29 11.45 -0.18 1.30
C ALA A 29 12.75 0.29 1.96
N GLU A 30 13.74 0.74 1.18
CA GLU A 30 14.93 1.39 1.70
C GLU A 30 14.65 2.81 2.21
N TRP A 31 13.52 3.40 1.76
CA TRP A 31 13.07 4.75 2.15
C TRP A 31 14.16 5.80 1.96
N ASP A 32 14.78 5.80 0.78
CA ASP A 32 15.95 6.61 0.46
C ASP A 32 15.64 7.66 -0.62
N GLU A 33 14.45 8.27 -0.55
CA GLU A 33 13.99 9.23 -1.57
C GLU A 33 14.30 10.69 -1.22
N GLY A 34 14.80 10.96 -0.02
CA GLY A 34 15.23 12.29 0.35
C GLY A 34 14.12 13.27 0.75
N HIS A 35 12.92 12.76 1.08
CA HIS A 35 11.80 13.58 1.56
C HIS A 35 11.20 12.94 2.82
N ALA A 36 10.31 13.70 3.50
CA ALA A 36 9.55 13.16 4.62
C ALA A 36 8.54 12.13 4.10
N TYR A 37 8.35 11.05 4.83
CA TYR A 37 7.45 9.94 4.43
C TYR A 37 6.06 10.04 5.07
N ASP A 38 5.72 11.19 5.63
CA ASP A 38 4.43 11.47 6.24
C ASP A 38 3.60 12.49 5.45
N ASP A 39 4.10 12.96 4.32
CA ASP A 39 3.47 14.01 3.50
C ASP A 39 2.88 13.42 2.22
N PRO A 40 1.53 13.36 2.09
CA PRO A 40 0.91 12.84 0.87
C PRO A 40 1.17 13.67 -0.38
N ALA A 41 1.71 14.87 -0.25
CA ALA A 41 2.04 15.70 -1.42
C ALA A 41 3.16 15.11 -2.27
N VAL A 42 3.99 14.19 -1.74
CA VAL A 42 5.09 13.59 -2.49
C VAL A 42 4.63 12.49 -3.45
N CYS A 43 3.45 11.93 -3.25
CA CYS A 43 2.93 10.85 -4.11
C CYS A 43 2.00 11.40 -5.20
N GLY A 44 1.72 10.55 -6.20
CA GLY A 44 0.86 10.93 -7.31
C GLY A 44 -0.61 11.12 -6.90
N PRO A 45 -1.44 11.64 -7.82
CA PRO A 45 -2.84 11.98 -7.51
C PRO A 45 -3.69 10.80 -7.02
N ALA A 46 -3.52 9.61 -7.62
CA ALA A 46 -4.30 8.44 -7.21
C ALA A 46 -3.93 7.98 -5.81
N LEU A 47 -2.64 8.01 -5.46
CA LEU A 47 -2.19 7.66 -4.11
C LEU A 47 -2.66 8.68 -3.09
N ARG A 48 -2.65 9.97 -3.44
CA ARG A 48 -3.16 11.02 -2.54
C ARG A 48 -4.66 10.85 -2.27
N ALA A 49 -5.43 10.54 -3.30
CA ALA A 49 -6.87 10.30 -3.15
C ALA A 49 -7.14 9.05 -2.30
N PHE A 50 -6.37 7.98 -2.51
CA PHE A 50 -6.42 6.78 -1.68
C PHE A 50 -6.14 7.12 -0.22
N HIS A 51 -5.07 7.86 0.05
CA HIS A 51 -4.68 8.24 1.41
C HIS A 51 -5.79 9.04 2.10
N ALA A 52 -6.39 10.02 1.40
CA ALA A 52 -7.47 10.82 1.95
C ALA A 52 -8.68 9.96 2.35
N ASP A 53 -8.96 8.89 1.60
CA ASP A 53 -10.06 7.98 1.92
C ASP A 53 -9.71 7.03 3.07
N ILE A 54 -8.51 6.42 3.05
CA ILE A 54 -8.17 5.39 4.03
C ILE A 54 -7.97 5.96 5.44
N VAL A 55 -7.47 7.19 5.57
CA VAL A 55 -7.28 7.80 6.90
C VAL A 55 -8.59 8.10 7.61
N GLN A 56 -9.70 8.14 6.90
CA GLN A 56 -11.02 8.33 7.53
C GLN A 56 -11.43 7.08 8.31
N ALA A 57 -11.09 5.91 7.80
CA ALA A 57 -11.37 4.63 8.48
C ALA A 57 -10.26 4.21 9.45
N PHE A 58 -9.02 4.54 9.12
CA PHE A 58 -7.83 4.18 9.89
C PHE A 58 -6.97 5.41 10.10
N PRO A 59 -7.29 6.25 11.09
CA PRO A 59 -6.52 7.49 11.35
C PRO A 59 -5.05 7.23 11.60
N SER A 60 -4.22 8.18 11.17
CA SER A 60 -2.78 8.10 11.36
C SER A 60 -2.41 8.06 12.83
N GLN A 61 -1.35 7.30 13.13
CA GLN A 61 -0.72 7.28 14.44
C GLN A 61 -0.22 8.69 14.78
N GLN A 62 -0.60 9.21 15.96
CA GLN A 62 -0.22 10.56 16.38
C GLN A 62 1.10 10.60 17.13
N GLU A 63 1.45 9.49 17.77
CA GLU A 63 2.67 9.35 18.56
C GLU A 63 3.34 8.03 18.21
N ASP A 64 4.66 7.95 18.33
CA ASP A 64 5.38 6.70 18.15
C ASP A 64 4.84 5.66 19.13
N ASP A 65 4.54 4.47 18.62
CA ASP A 65 3.96 3.35 19.37
C ASP A 65 2.56 3.63 19.96
N GLY A 66 1.93 4.76 19.57
CA GLY A 66 0.57 5.08 19.96
C GLY A 66 -0.48 4.36 19.10
N PRO A 67 -1.79 4.52 19.45
CA PRO A 67 -2.85 3.93 18.64
C PRO A 67 -2.94 4.60 17.26
N GLY A 68 -3.37 3.83 16.26
CA GLY A 68 -3.54 4.31 14.90
C GLY A 68 -2.74 3.50 13.91
N THR A 69 -2.75 3.96 12.66
CA THR A 69 -2.09 3.31 11.54
C THR A 69 -0.86 4.10 11.15
N ASP A 70 0.26 3.40 10.93
CA ASP A 70 1.49 4.03 10.48
C ASP A 70 1.51 4.02 8.94
N TYR A 71 1.56 5.21 8.34
CA TYR A 71 1.63 5.39 6.89
C TYR A 71 3.03 5.88 6.51
N THR A 72 3.71 5.13 5.64
CA THR A 72 4.98 5.55 5.05
C THR A 72 4.73 5.83 3.57
N ILE A 73 4.82 7.10 3.18
CA ILE A 73 4.39 7.59 1.87
C ILE A 73 5.61 7.91 1.01
N GLY A 74 5.80 7.11 -0.06
CA GLY A 74 6.81 7.37 -1.08
C GLY A 74 6.17 7.93 -2.34
N ALA A 75 7.00 8.24 -3.34
CA ALA A 75 6.51 8.82 -4.60
C ALA A 75 5.56 7.89 -5.35
N ALA A 76 5.79 6.58 -5.30
CA ALA A 76 5.03 5.58 -6.05
C ALA A 76 4.32 4.55 -5.16
N VAL A 77 4.44 4.65 -3.83
CA VAL A 77 3.90 3.66 -2.89
C VAL A 77 3.37 4.34 -1.64
N ILE A 78 2.40 3.67 -0.98
CA ILE A 78 2.06 3.95 0.40
C ILE A 78 2.13 2.62 1.15
N TYR A 79 3.04 2.54 2.11
CA TYR A 79 3.21 1.37 2.97
C TYR A 79 2.45 1.63 4.27
N MET A 80 1.65 0.66 4.71
CA MET A 80 0.76 0.83 5.86
C MET A 80 1.00 -0.28 6.87
N THR A 81 1.10 0.11 8.14
CA THR A 81 1.22 -0.81 9.26
C THR A 81 0.01 -0.63 10.16
N PHE A 82 -0.82 -1.68 10.25
CA PHE A 82 -2.05 -1.69 11.02
C PHE A 82 -1.87 -2.46 12.32
N GLU A 83 -2.71 -2.15 13.30
CA GLU A 83 -2.82 -2.98 14.49
C GLU A 83 -3.34 -4.36 14.11
N TRP A 84 -2.81 -5.42 14.72
CA TRP A 84 -3.18 -6.79 14.38
C TRP A 84 -4.67 -7.07 14.54
N ASP A 85 -5.33 -6.42 15.50
CA ASP A 85 -6.76 -6.58 15.72
C ASP A 85 -7.62 -6.08 14.55
N ASN A 86 -7.04 -5.29 13.64
CA ASN A 86 -7.74 -4.71 12.50
C ASN A 86 -7.51 -5.45 11.18
N VAL A 87 -6.91 -6.65 11.20
CA VAL A 87 -6.50 -7.37 9.98
C VAL A 87 -7.61 -7.45 8.93
N ASP A 88 -8.78 -7.97 9.32
CA ASP A 88 -9.87 -8.18 8.36
C ASP A 88 -10.42 -6.87 7.81
N SER A 89 -10.65 -5.91 8.68
CA SER A 89 -11.17 -4.59 8.30
C SER A 89 -10.18 -3.82 7.44
N ALA A 90 -8.88 -3.89 7.78
CA ALA A 90 -7.82 -3.21 7.04
C ALA A 90 -7.67 -3.81 5.65
N HIS A 91 -7.62 -5.14 5.53
CA HIS A 91 -7.50 -5.82 4.24
C HIS A 91 -8.65 -5.43 3.31
N GLU A 92 -9.89 -5.51 3.81
CA GLU A 92 -11.07 -5.17 3.01
C GLU A 92 -11.04 -3.71 2.55
N ALA A 93 -10.75 -2.78 3.46
CA ALA A 93 -10.76 -1.36 3.14
C ALA A 93 -9.67 -0.99 2.14
N VAL A 94 -8.44 -1.48 2.35
CA VAL A 94 -7.31 -1.20 1.46
C VAL A 94 -7.57 -1.80 0.07
N PHE A 95 -8.03 -3.04 0.02
CA PHE A 95 -8.32 -3.72 -1.25
C PHE A 95 -9.40 -2.96 -2.04
N ARG A 96 -10.50 -2.60 -1.38
CA ARG A 96 -11.60 -1.87 -2.01
C ARG A 96 -11.17 -0.50 -2.52
N LEU A 97 -10.42 0.23 -1.73
CA LEU A 97 -9.97 1.58 -2.11
C LEU A 97 -8.87 1.54 -3.17
N ALA A 98 -7.99 0.53 -3.15
CA ALA A 98 -7.02 0.34 -4.22
C ALA A 98 -7.73 0.13 -5.55
N ALA A 99 -8.76 -0.72 -5.58
CA ALA A 99 -9.57 -0.93 -6.78
C ALA A 99 -10.25 0.36 -7.24
N LYS A 100 -10.82 1.12 -6.30
CA LYS A 100 -11.51 2.38 -6.59
C LYS A 100 -10.60 3.39 -7.26
N HIS A 101 -9.34 3.48 -6.81
CA HIS A 101 -8.39 4.47 -7.30
C HIS A 101 -7.44 3.95 -8.38
N GLY A 102 -7.63 2.71 -8.83
CA GLY A 102 -6.80 2.14 -9.89
C GLY A 102 -5.36 1.88 -9.48
N LEU A 103 -5.15 1.48 -8.23
CA LEU A 103 -3.82 1.21 -7.67
C LEU A 103 -3.55 -0.28 -7.59
N GLY A 104 -2.26 -0.66 -7.59
CA GLY A 104 -1.85 -2.01 -7.26
C GLY A 104 -1.91 -2.23 -5.76
N PHE A 105 -2.09 -3.49 -5.35
CA PHE A 105 -2.19 -3.88 -3.95
C PHE A 105 -1.22 -5.04 -3.68
N PHE A 106 -0.37 -4.89 -2.69
CA PHE A 106 0.59 -5.91 -2.29
C PHE A 106 0.32 -6.31 -0.83
N ASP A 107 -0.04 -7.56 -0.62
CA ASP A 107 -0.35 -8.11 0.70
C ASP A 107 0.94 -8.58 1.38
N VAL A 108 1.65 -7.65 1.99
CA VAL A 108 2.99 -7.84 2.54
C VAL A 108 3.01 -8.93 3.60
N SER A 109 2.00 -8.97 4.46
CA SER A 109 1.95 -9.88 5.61
C SER A 109 1.36 -11.26 5.28
N SER A 110 0.87 -11.47 4.06
CA SER A 110 0.35 -12.76 3.64
C SER A 110 1.51 -13.75 3.40
N ASP A 111 1.32 -15.01 3.75
CA ASP A 111 2.26 -16.07 3.44
C ASP A 111 2.55 -16.18 1.93
N LEU A 112 1.57 -15.85 1.10
CA LEU A 112 1.69 -15.89 -0.34
C LEU A 112 2.21 -14.59 -0.94
N ALA A 113 2.27 -13.52 -0.16
CA ALA A 113 2.69 -12.18 -0.60
C ALA A 113 2.05 -11.82 -1.95
N GLU A 114 0.73 -11.92 -2.03
CA GLU A 114 -0.03 -11.74 -3.26
C GLU A 114 0.07 -10.32 -3.77
N THR A 115 0.30 -10.18 -5.08
CA THR A 115 0.33 -8.88 -5.76
C THR A 115 -0.86 -8.80 -6.70
N TRP A 116 -1.67 -7.76 -6.53
CA TRP A 116 -2.89 -7.53 -7.29
C TRP A 116 -2.74 -6.28 -8.14
N LEU A 117 -3.31 -6.32 -9.34
CA LEU A 117 -3.33 -5.17 -10.26
C LEU A 117 -4.77 -4.81 -10.62
N PRO A 118 -5.03 -3.53 -10.95
CA PRO A 118 -6.37 -3.12 -11.36
C PRO A 118 -6.75 -3.78 -12.70
N ASP A 119 -8.00 -4.24 -12.76
CA ASP A 119 -8.55 -4.80 -13.99
C ASP A 119 -9.39 -3.74 -14.74
N ALA A 120 -9.90 -4.10 -15.92
CA ALA A 120 -10.66 -3.19 -16.76
C ALA A 120 -12.09 -2.92 -16.25
N LYS A 121 -12.51 -3.62 -15.19
CA LYS A 121 -13.89 -3.57 -14.66
C LYS A 121 -13.99 -2.83 -13.33
N GLY A 122 -12.92 -2.19 -12.88
CA GLY A 122 -12.90 -1.48 -11.60
C GLY A 122 -12.63 -2.36 -10.39
N GLY A 123 -12.11 -3.57 -10.61
CA GLY A 123 -11.69 -4.49 -9.55
C GLY A 123 -10.19 -4.73 -9.58
N LEU A 124 -9.75 -5.78 -8.91
CA LEU A 124 -8.36 -6.21 -8.89
C LEU A 124 -8.26 -7.68 -9.27
N TYR A 125 -7.13 -8.05 -9.88
CA TYR A 125 -6.82 -9.45 -10.15
C TYR A 125 -5.42 -9.78 -9.64
N ILE A 126 -5.18 -11.05 -9.29
CA ILE A 126 -3.86 -11.50 -8.82
C ILE A 126 -2.91 -11.52 -10.03
N ALA A 127 -1.86 -10.70 -9.95
CA ALA A 127 -0.81 -10.68 -10.97
C ALA A 127 0.22 -11.78 -10.72
N HIS A 128 0.59 -11.99 -9.46
CA HIS A 128 1.48 -13.09 -9.05
C HIS A 128 1.38 -13.31 -7.54
N SER A 129 1.82 -14.46 -7.10
CA SER A 129 1.94 -14.80 -5.68
C SER A 129 3.10 -15.79 -5.49
N ASP A 130 3.44 -16.01 -4.25
CA ASP A 130 4.47 -17.00 -3.92
C ASP A 130 3.96 -18.43 -4.16
#